data_35006873305eb523f6f8eab4f0b68648
#
_entry.id   35006873305eb523f6f8eab4f0b68648
#
_cell.length_a   1.000
_cell.length_b   1.000
_cell.length_c   1.000
_cell.angle_alpha   90.00
_cell.angle_beta   90.00
_cell.angle_gamma   90.00
#
_symmetry.space_group_name_H-M   'P 1'
#
loop_
_entity.id
_entity.type
_entity.pdbx_description
1 polymer ?
#
loop_
_entity_poly.entity_id
_entity_poly.type
_entity_poly.pdbx_seq_one_letter_code
_entity_poly.pdbx_strand_id
1 'polypeptide(L)'
;VSANARVFLAHLNGLGVFDPIGDHMGKVRDATIVLRSGANAPRLTGLVIEVPPRRRIFVPMTKITAIDSGQIIVTGMVNLRRFEQRRNETLVTAELLDRTVTLISSNERVTIEDVGVEQTRNREWLVDKLFVRKAPTGFRRRSEKIIVDWNSVTGLSLPNHDQPAEQLLATMDSLRPADVAAMLHELPPKRRLEIARELEDHRLADVLEELPDQDQIEILEALEAERAADVLEEMDPDDAADLISELPPERAEALLGRMEPDEADDIRRLLTYDDFSAGGMMTSEPIVMAPDETVADALARIRNPELSPALASQVYVCRTPTETPTGKYLGICHFQRLLREPPSSLVSSIIDTTIEPMRPDTPLSDLTRRFATYNLVALPVVDESGSLVGAVTFDDLVDHMLPEGWRENA
;
A
#
# COMPACT_ATOMS: atom_id res chain seq x y z
N VAL A 1 25.56 -21.90 -32.74
CA VAL A 1 25.97 -21.01 -31.66
C VAL A 1 27.22 -21.63 -31.02
N SER A 2 28.35 -20.90 -31.06
CA SER A 2 29.58 -21.34 -30.39
C SER A 2 29.30 -21.57 -28.90
N ALA A 3 29.75 -22.69 -28.38
CA ALA A 3 29.74 -22.95 -26.94
C ALA A 3 30.48 -21.79 -26.24
N ASN A 4 29.83 -21.11 -25.29
CA ASN A 4 30.24 -19.98 -24.48
C ASN A 4 29.81 -18.55 -24.95
N ALA A 5 28.71 -18.40 -25.68
CA ALA A 5 28.18 -17.05 -25.90
C ALA A 5 27.41 -16.57 -24.65
N ARG A 6 27.98 -15.60 -23.91
CA ARG A 6 27.28 -14.91 -22.84
C ARG A 6 26.28 -13.91 -23.44
N VAL A 7 25.04 -13.94 -22.94
CA VAL A 7 23.97 -13.03 -23.35
C VAL A 7 23.58 -12.17 -22.15
N PHE A 8 23.48 -10.86 -22.35
CA PHE A 8 22.99 -9.92 -21.36
C PHE A 8 21.51 -9.63 -21.60
N LEU A 9 20.67 -9.84 -20.58
CA LEU A 9 19.22 -9.88 -20.72
C LEU A 9 18.59 -8.52 -20.97
N ALA A 10 19.14 -7.42 -20.42
CA ALA A 10 18.65 -6.08 -20.71
C ALA A 10 18.76 -5.71 -22.20
N HIS A 11 19.78 -6.24 -22.88
CA HIS A 11 19.96 -6.04 -24.32
C HIS A 11 18.91 -6.78 -25.17
N LEU A 12 18.24 -7.77 -24.63
CA LEU A 12 17.18 -8.49 -25.33
C LEU A 12 15.87 -7.70 -25.36
N ASN A 13 15.68 -6.78 -24.43
CA ASN A 13 14.45 -6.00 -24.34
C ASN A 13 14.23 -5.17 -25.62
N GLY A 14 13.06 -5.32 -26.21
CA GLY A 14 12.68 -4.67 -27.47
C GLY A 14 13.13 -5.38 -28.76
N LEU A 15 13.96 -6.45 -28.68
CA LEU A 15 14.34 -7.21 -29.87
C LEU A 15 13.13 -7.88 -30.51
N GLY A 16 13.13 -7.94 -31.84
CA GLY A 16 12.11 -8.65 -32.62
C GLY A 16 12.26 -10.17 -32.44
N VAL A 17 11.13 -10.84 -32.29
CA VAL A 17 11.03 -12.30 -32.24
C VAL A 17 10.37 -12.79 -33.52
N PHE A 18 11.02 -13.74 -34.21
CA PHE A 18 10.62 -14.27 -35.49
C PHE A 18 10.43 -15.77 -35.42
N ASP A 19 9.50 -16.25 -36.22
CA ASP A 19 9.30 -17.69 -36.41
C ASP A 19 10.36 -18.27 -37.40
N PRO A 20 10.37 -19.60 -37.63
CA PRO A 20 11.36 -20.21 -38.53
C PRO A 20 11.20 -19.82 -40.01
N ILE A 21 10.05 -19.27 -40.39
CA ILE A 21 9.75 -18.85 -41.76
C ILE A 21 10.18 -17.38 -41.97
N GLY A 22 10.46 -16.66 -40.85
CA GLY A 22 10.88 -15.26 -40.87
C GLY A 22 9.75 -14.28 -40.58
N ASP A 23 8.56 -14.77 -40.20
CA ASP A 23 7.45 -13.90 -39.83
C ASP A 23 7.66 -13.30 -38.45
N HIS A 24 7.42 -11.99 -38.33
CA HIS A 24 7.55 -11.25 -37.09
C HIS A 24 6.41 -11.56 -36.11
N MET A 25 6.72 -12.23 -35.00
CA MET A 25 5.75 -12.61 -33.98
C MET A 25 5.48 -11.50 -32.96
N GLY A 26 6.52 -10.75 -32.57
CA GLY A 26 6.42 -9.73 -31.52
C GLY A 26 7.78 -9.23 -31.05
N LYS A 27 7.82 -8.59 -29.89
CA LYS A 27 9.05 -8.04 -29.29
C LYS A 27 9.21 -8.57 -27.88
N VAL A 28 10.48 -8.79 -27.48
CA VAL A 28 10.82 -9.13 -26.08
C VAL A 28 10.46 -7.96 -25.16
N ARG A 29 9.85 -8.29 -24.04
CA ARG A 29 9.54 -7.33 -22.97
C ARG A 29 10.24 -7.65 -21.66
N ASP A 30 10.45 -8.94 -21.38
CA ASP A 30 11.14 -9.37 -20.18
C ASP A 30 11.69 -10.79 -20.36
N ALA A 31 12.45 -11.23 -19.35
CA ALA A 31 12.96 -12.59 -19.24
C ALA A 31 12.61 -13.16 -17.87
N THR A 32 12.27 -14.43 -17.78
CA THR A 32 11.94 -15.10 -16.53
C THR A 32 13.08 -15.97 -16.06
N ILE A 33 13.48 -15.80 -14.81
CA ILE A 33 14.44 -16.67 -14.13
C ILE A 33 13.78 -17.40 -12.96
N VAL A 34 14.31 -18.56 -12.61
CA VAL A 34 13.94 -19.28 -11.38
C VAL A 34 15.15 -19.31 -10.47
N LEU A 35 14.98 -18.76 -9.26
CA LEU A 35 15.99 -18.86 -8.20
C LEU A 35 16.06 -20.29 -7.69
N ARG A 36 17.26 -20.74 -7.37
CA ARG A 36 17.50 -22.08 -6.81
C ARG A 36 17.98 -21.96 -5.37
N SER A 37 17.56 -22.87 -4.50
CA SER A 37 17.98 -22.89 -3.10
C SER A 37 19.49 -23.03 -2.95
N GLY A 38 20.10 -22.28 -2.02
CA GLY A 38 21.53 -22.27 -1.76
C GLY A 38 22.33 -21.45 -2.78
N ALA A 39 23.64 -21.74 -2.90
CA ALA A 39 24.57 -21.02 -3.79
C ALA A 39 24.44 -21.39 -5.29
N ASN A 40 23.35 -22.04 -5.69
CA ASN A 40 23.16 -22.44 -7.07
C ASN A 40 22.71 -21.27 -7.94
N ALA A 41 23.33 -21.13 -9.12
CA ALA A 41 22.99 -20.10 -10.09
C ALA A 41 21.53 -20.22 -10.57
N PRO A 42 20.77 -19.11 -10.66
CA PRO A 42 19.41 -19.12 -11.18
C PRO A 42 19.35 -19.62 -12.62
N ARG A 43 18.22 -20.20 -12.98
CA ARG A 43 17.98 -20.70 -14.33
C ARG A 43 17.06 -19.77 -15.10
N LEU A 44 17.46 -19.35 -16.30
CA LEU A 44 16.61 -18.66 -17.25
C LEU A 44 15.60 -19.67 -17.83
N THR A 45 14.30 -19.42 -17.64
CA THR A 45 13.23 -20.33 -18.05
C THR A 45 12.65 -19.97 -19.41
N GLY A 46 12.56 -18.67 -19.72
CA GLY A 46 12.00 -18.19 -20.99
C GLY A 46 12.02 -16.69 -21.13
N LEU A 47 11.42 -16.23 -22.22
CA LEU A 47 11.21 -14.82 -22.51
C LEU A 47 9.72 -14.50 -22.51
N VAL A 48 9.38 -13.32 -22.02
CA VAL A 48 8.05 -12.73 -22.15
C VAL A 48 8.06 -11.83 -23.37
N ILE A 49 7.26 -12.17 -24.37
CA ILE A 49 7.17 -11.41 -25.60
C ILE A 49 5.79 -10.74 -25.74
N GLU A 50 5.77 -9.54 -26.27
CA GLU A 50 4.55 -8.83 -26.60
C GLU A 50 4.20 -9.05 -28.07
N VAL A 51 3.04 -9.66 -28.30
CA VAL A 51 2.48 -9.90 -29.63
C VAL A 51 1.26 -9.00 -29.88
N PRO A 52 0.94 -8.63 -31.14
CA PRO A 52 -0.26 -7.84 -31.42
C PRO A 52 -1.55 -8.54 -30.90
N PRO A 53 -2.53 -7.79 -30.37
CA PRO A 53 -2.64 -6.35 -30.11
C PRO A 53 -2.17 -5.88 -28.70
N ARG A 54 -0.96 -6.14 -28.28
CA ARG A 54 -0.34 -5.89 -26.94
C ARG A 54 -0.54 -7.02 -25.92
N ARG A 55 -0.62 -8.23 -26.36
CA ARG A 55 -0.74 -9.40 -25.51
C ARG A 55 0.65 -9.91 -25.14
N ARG A 56 0.91 -10.13 -23.86
CA ARG A 56 2.14 -10.77 -23.41
C ARG A 56 1.96 -12.28 -23.39
N ILE A 57 2.92 -13.02 -23.94
CA ILE A 57 2.95 -14.48 -23.97
C ILE A 57 4.33 -14.97 -23.51
N PHE A 58 4.39 -16.21 -23.03
CA PHE A 58 5.63 -16.85 -22.57
C PHE A 58 6.21 -17.76 -23.66
N VAL A 59 7.49 -17.58 -23.94
CA VAL A 59 8.26 -18.44 -24.83
C VAL A 59 9.40 -19.11 -24.05
N PRO A 60 9.33 -20.43 -23.79
CA PRO A 60 10.38 -21.13 -23.04
C PRO A 60 11.70 -21.14 -23.80
N MET A 61 12.83 -21.13 -23.08
CA MET A 61 14.18 -21.17 -23.68
C MET A 61 14.40 -22.38 -24.58
N THR A 62 13.68 -23.48 -24.37
CA THR A 62 13.73 -24.69 -25.22
C THR A 62 13.17 -24.46 -26.63
N LYS A 63 12.40 -23.39 -26.84
CA LYS A 63 11.86 -23.00 -28.15
C LYS A 63 12.70 -21.97 -28.86
N ILE A 64 13.71 -21.41 -28.22
CA ILE A 64 14.60 -20.41 -28.79
C ILE A 64 15.78 -21.11 -29.45
N THR A 65 15.93 -20.94 -30.74
CA THR A 65 16.97 -21.57 -31.57
C THR A 65 18.17 -20.69 -31.77
N ALA A 66 17.97 -19.38 -31.85
CA ALA A 66 19.05 -18.43 -32.01
C ALA A 66 18.74 -17.11 -31.30
N ILE A 67 19.75 -16.52 -30.69
CA ILE A 67 19.75 -15.18 -30.15
C ILE A 67 20.89 -14.45 -30.82
N ASP A 68 20.58 -13.50 -31.68
CA ASP A 68 21.53 -12.64 -32.35
C ASP A 68 21.40 -11.18 -31.91
N SER A 69 22.33 -10.35 -32.29
CA SER A 69 22.39 -8.94 -31.87
C SER A 69 21.18 -8.08 -32.29
N GLY A 70 20.29 -8.56 -33.13
CA GLY A 70 19.13 -7.83 -33.63
C GLY A 70 17.81 -8.60 -33.63
N GLN A 71 17.85 -9.92 -33.39
CA GLN A 71 16.67 -10.75 -33.51
C GLN A 71 16.77 -12.05 -32.71
N ILE A 72 15.62 -12.59 -32.37
CA ILE A 72 15.45 -13.89 -31.72
C ILE A 72 14.62 -14.80 -32.60
N ILE A 73 15.12 -16.00 -32.85
CA ILE A 73 14.41 -16.99 -33.68
C ILE A 73 13.86 -18.07 -32.76
N VAL A 74 12.55 -18.34 -32.88
CA VAL A 74 11.86 -19.38 -32.14
C VAL A 74 11.48 -20.55 -33.07
N THR A 75 11.29 -21.74 -32.52
CA THR A 75 10.90 -22.93 -33.29
C THR A 75 9.63 -23.57 -32.76
N GLY A 76 8.86 -24.15 -33.68
CA GLY A 76 7.63 -24.89 -33.39
C GLY A 76 6.47 -23.99 -32.94
N MET A 77 5.36 -24.61 -32.57
CA MET A 77 4.17 -23.87 -32.10
C MET A 77 4.46 -23.24 -30.75
N VAL A 78 4.25 -21.91 -30.68
CA VAL A 78 4.31 -21.13 -29.45
C VAL A 78 2.91 -21.05 -28.85
N ASN A 79 2.84 -21.22 -27.52
CA ASN A 79 1.56 -21.07 -26.82
C ASN A 79 1.17 -19.58 -26.75
N LEU A 80 0.04 -19.24 -27.35
CA LEU A 80 -0.47 -17.87 -27.36
C LEU A 80 -1.34 -17.48 -26.15
N ARG A 81 -1.35 -18.30 -25.09
CA ARG A 81 -2.02 -17.93 -23.85
C ARG A 81 -1.36 -16.70 -23.24
N ARG A 82 -2.17 -15.87 -22.57
CA ARG A 82 -1.65 -14.73 -21.83
C ARG A 82 -0.62 -15.20 -20.81
N PHE A 83 0.48 -14.49 -20.71
CA PHE A 83 1.50 -14.78 -19.71
C PHE A 83 0.95 -14.49 -18.31
N GLU A 84 1.13 -15.43 -17.43
CA GLU A 84 0.90 -15.32 -16.00
C GLU A 84 2.19 -15.78 -15.31
N GLN A 85 2.75 -14.91 -14.48
CA GLN A 85 3.98 -15.21 -13.74
C GLN A 85 3.72 -16.33 -12.73
N ARG A 86 4.57 -17.32 -12.70
CA ARG A 86 4.48 -18.40 -11.71
C ARG A 86 5.16 -17.99 -10.42
N ARG A 87 4.74 -18.56 -9.30
CA ARG A 87 5.24 -18.25 -7.95
C ARG A 87 6.75 -18.31 -7.78
N ASN A 88 7.44 -19.14 -8.54
CA ASN A 88 8.89 -19.34 -8.48
C ASN A 88 9.65 -18.66 -9.62
N GLU A 89 8.97 -17.88 -10.43
CA GLU A 89 9.56 -17.12 -11.54
C GLU A 89 9.77 -15.67 -11.12
N THR A 90 10.88 -15.10 -11.54
CA THR A 90 11.24 -13.68 -11.35
C THR A 90 11.41 -13.04 -12.70
N LEU A 91 10.82 -11.88 -12.90
CA LEU A 91 10.99 -11.03 -14.08
C LEU A 91 12.29 -10.24 -13.96
N VAL A 92 13.20 -10.40 -14.92
CA VAL A 92 14.50 -9.75 -14.84
C VAL A 92 14.42 -8.25 -14.98
N THR A 93 13.68 -7.76 -15.99
CA THR A 93 13.56 -6.33 -16.24
C THR A 93 12.71 -5.63 -15.19
N ALA A 94 11.59 -6.23 -14.83
CA ALA A 94 10.64 -5.61 -13.90
C ALA A 94 11.05 -5.73 -12.42
N GLU A 95 11.75 -6.81 -12.04
CA GLU A 95 11.95 -7.13 -10.62
C GLU A 95 13.42 -7.18 -10.19
N LEU A 96 14.37 -7.33 -11.11
CA LEU A 96 15.78 -7.50 -10.77
C LEU A 96 16.68 -6.33 -11.19
N LEU A 97 16.41 -5.72 -12.37
CA LEU A 97 17.14 -4.54 -12.78
C LEU A 97 16.81 -3.36 -11.86
N ASP A 98 17.75 -2.42 -11.76
CA ASP A 98 17.70 -1.25 -10.87
C ASP A 98 17.67 -1.55 -9.37
N ARG A 99 17.69 -2.82 -8.96
CA ARG A 99 17.83 -3.18 -7.54
C ARG A 99 19.20 -2.82 -6.98
N THR A 100 19.17 -2.39 -5.73
CA THR A 100 20.37 -2.16 -4.93
C THR A 100 20.73 -3.43 -4.18
N VAL A 101 21.93 -3.95 -4.40
CA VAL A 101 22.49 -5.13 -3.73
C VAL A 101 23.82 -4.77 -3.06
N THR A 102 24.32 -5.63 -2.17
CA THR A 102 25.57 -5.41 -1.45
C THR A 102 26.64 -6.40 -1.93
N LEU A 103 27.81 -5.91 -2.31
CA LEU A 103 28.97 -6.72 -2.64
C LEU A 103 29.51 -7.42 -1.37
N ILE A 104 29.66 -8.73 -1.37
CA ILE A 104 30.20 -9.49 -0.23
C ILE A 104 31.65 -9.08 0.08
N SER A 105 32.44 -8.80 -0.96
CA SER A 105 33.87 -8.53 -0.83
C SER A 105 34.19 -7.15 -0.21
N SER A 106 33.36 -6.13 -0.44
CA SER A 106 33.63 -4.74 -0.03
C SER A 106 32.55 -4.15 0.86
N ASN A 107 31.43 -4.85 1.05
CA ASN A 107 30.24 -4.34 1.74
C ASN A 107 29.67 -3.03 1.12
N GLU A 108 29.98 -2.79 -0.17
CA GLU A 108 29.50 -1.63 -0.92
C GLU A 108 28.12 -1.92 -1.52
N ARG A 109 27.22 -0.92 -1.48
CA ARG A 109 25.94 -0.99 -2.19
C ARG A 109 26.15 -0.68 -3.67
N VAL A 110 25.61 -1.51 -4.54
CA VAL A 110 25.67 -1.38 -5.99
C VAL A 110 24.30 -1.61 -6.61
N THR A 111 24.03 -1.00 -7.75
CA THR A 111 22.75 -1.16 -8.47
C THR A 111 22.94 -2.11 -9.64
N ILE A 112 22.03 -3.07 -9.83
CA ILE A 112 22.06 -4.01 -10.95
C ILE A 112 21.58 -3.29 -12.21
N GLU A 113 22.41 -3.26 -13.26
CA GLU A 113 22.08 -2.68 -14.57
C GLU A 113 21.76 -3.74 -15.63
N ASP A 114 22.33 -4.95 -15.50
CA ASP A 114 22.07 -6.05 -16.43
C ASP A 114 22.41 -7.39 -15.81
N VAL A 115 21.85 -8.45 -16.37
CA VAL A 115 22.03 -9.86 -15.95
C VAL A 115 22.60 -10.65 -17.09
N GLY A 116 23.78 -11.22 -16.88
CA GLY A 116 24.45 -12.08 -17.84
C GLY A 116 24.08 -13.55 -17.65
N VAL A 117 23.69 -14.19 -18.73
CA VAL A 117 23.36 -15.64 -18.75
C VAL A 117 24.29 -16.36 -19.69
N GLU A 118 24.64 -17.59 -19.34
CA GLU A 118 25.50 -18.47 -20.14
C GLU A 118 24.81 -19.82 -20.37
N GLN A 119 24.93 -20.36 -21.57
CA GLN A 119 24.41 -21.69 -21.88
C GLN A 119 25.39 -22.75 -21.46
N THR A 120 24.95 -23.66 -20.60
CA THR A 120 25.74 -24.83 -20.15
C THR A 120 25.81 -25.91 -21.25
N ARG A 121 26.71 -26.89 -21.06
CA ARG A 121 26.82 -28.03 -21.95
C ARG A 121 25.53 -28.86 -22.08
N ASN A 122 24.67 -28.80 -21.05
CA ASN A 122 23.37 -29.49 -21.02
C ASN A 122 22.26 -28.63 -21.67
N ARG A 123 22.61 -27.53 -22.36
CA ARG A 123 21.68 -26.58 -22.97
C ARG A 123 20.77 -25.83 -21.98
N GLU A 124 21.08 -25.86 -20.70
CA GLU A 124 20.43 -25.01 -19.73
C GLU A 124 21.08 -23.60 -19.75
N TRP A 125 20.26 -22.56 -19.58
CA TRP A 125 20.73 -21.20 -19.45
C TRP A 125 20.76 -20.82 -17.97
N LEU A 126 21.95 -20.50 -17.47
CA LEU A 126 22.16 -20.11 -16.07
C LEU A 126 22.61 -18.65 -15.99
N VAL A 127 22.17 -17.97 -14.94
CA VAL A 127 22.67 -16.64 -14.60
C VAL A 127 24.09 -16.82 -14.04
N ASP A 128 25.07 -16.20 -14.70
CA ASP A 128 26.47 -16.30 -14.32
C ASP A 128 26.99 -14.99 -13.71
N LYS A 129 26.69 -13.87 -14.35
CA LYS A 129 27.21 -12.56 -13.99
C LYS A 129 26.12 -11.51 -13.79
N LEU A 130 26.44 -10.54 -12.95
CA LEU A 130 25.69 -9.30 -12.82
C LEU A 130 26.56 -8.12 -13.31
N PHE A 131 25.98 -7.26 -14.10
CA PHE A 131 26.56 -5.98 -14.45
C PHE A 131 26.01 -4.94 -13.49
N VAL A 132 26.88 -4.38 -12.64
CA VAL A 132 26.45 -3.52 -11.55
C VAL A 132 27.16 -2.16 -11.61
N ARG A 133 26.47 -1.14 -11.12
CA ARG A 133 26.94 0.22 -11.03
C ARG A 133 27.16 0.60 -9.56
N LYS A 134 28.37 1.06 -9.22
CA LYS A 134 28.68 1.61 -7.91
C LYS A 134 28.10 3.02 -7.75
N ALA A 135 27.68 3.35 -6.54
CA ALA A 135 27.28 4.72 -6.21
C ALA A 135 28.48 5.68 -6.40
N PRO A 136 28.27 6.90 -6.91
CA PRO A 136 29.35 7.87 -7.08
C PRO A 136 29.92 8.25 -5.71
N THR A 137 31.20 7.97 -5.48
CA THR A 137 31.94 8.35 -4.27
C THR A 137 32.66 9.69 -4.47
N GLY A 138 32.32 10.71 -3.67
CA GLY A 138 32.96 12.01 -3.67
C GLY A 138 32.71 12.85 -4.93
N PHE A 139 33.69 13.68 -5.34
CA PHE A 139 33.60 14.61 -6.47
C PHE A 139 33.63 13.96 -7.87
N ARG A 140 33.68 12.64 -7.97
CA ARG A 140 33.71 11.96 -9.29
C ARG A 140 32.27 11.85 -9.83
N ARG A 141 32.01 12.51 -10.96
CA ARG A 141 30.75 12.52 -11.70
C ARG A 141 30.41 11.21 -12.47
N ARG A 142 31.34 10.25 -12.55
CA ARG A 142 31.11 8.97 -13.25
C ARG A 142 31.08 7.82 -12.26
N SER A 143 29.97 7.12 -12.26
CA SER A 143 29.80 5.85 -11.53
C SER A 143 30.67 4.77 -12.20
N GLU A 144 31.37 4.00 -11.42
CA GLU A 144 32.12 2.84 -11.89
C GLU A 144 31.16 1.68 -12.15
N LYS A 145 31.30 1.05 -13.32
CA LYS A 145 30.52 -0.12 -13.70
C LYS A 145 31.44 -1.34 -13.66
N ILE A 146 31.02 -2.39 -13.01
CA ILE A 146 31.78 -3.63 -12.85
C ILE A 146 30.91 -4.83 -13.14
N ILE A 147 31.56 -5.94 -13.53
CA ILE A 147 30.92 -7.25 -13.68
C ILE A 147 31.33 -8.08 -12.49
N VAL A 148 30.34 -8.66 -11.81
CA VAL A 148 30.55 -9.52 -10.64
C VAL A 148 29.83 -10.86 -10.83
N ASP A 149 30.29 -11.89 -10.11
CA ASP A 149 29.60 -13.18 -10.09
C ASP A 149 28.27 -13.06 -9.36
N TRP A 150 27.26 -13.84 -9.79
CA TRP A 150 25.97 -13.89 -9.09
C TRP A 150 26.14 -14.11 -7.58
N ASN A 151 27.01 -15.04 -7.20
CA ASN A 151 27.26 -15.39 -5.80
C ASN A 151 28.13 -14.37 -5.03
N SER A 152 28.56 -13.30 -5.68
CA SER A 152 29.38 -12.24 -5.04
C SER A 152 28.56 -11.10 -4.45
N VAL A 153 27.23 -11.18 -4.50
CA VAL A 153 26.31 -10.17 -3.97
C VAL A 153 25.35 -10.77 -2.97
N THR A 154 24.92 -9.95 -2.03
CA THR A 154 23.81 -10.22 -1.08
C THR A 154 22.71 -9.20 -1.27
N GLY A 155 21.50 -9.52 -0.81
CA GLY A 155 20.33 -8.65 -1.00
C GLY A 155 19.60 -8.91 -2.31
N LEU A 156 19.93 -10.02 -3.00
CA LEU A 156 19.15 -10.57 -4.12
C LEU A 156 17.91 -11.35 -3.65
N SER A 157 17.69 -11.42 -2.33
CA SER A 157 16.42 -11.91 -1.81
C SER A 157 15.35 -11.01 -2.39
N LEU A 158 14.75 -11.46 -3.46
CA LEU A 158 13.43 -11.03 -3.86
C LEU A 158 12.56 -11.21 -2.64
N PRO A 159 11.51 -10.43 -2.41
CA PRO A 159 10.55 -10.76 -1.40
C PRO A 159 10.17 -12.21 -1.66
N ASN A 160 10.73 -13.10 -0.84
CA ASN A 160 10.68 -14.54 -1.08
C ASN A 160 9.23 -14.94 -0.93
N HIS A 161 8.66 -15.46 -2.01
CA HIS A 161 7.44 -16.26 -1.92
C HIS A 161 7.56 -17.46 -0.95
N ASP A 162 8.76 -17.73 -0.46
CA ASP A 162 9.11 -18.82 0.46
C ASP A 162 9.58 -18.34 1.85
N GLN A 163 9.59 -17.03 2.16
CA GLN A 163 9.71 -16.62 3.56
C GLN A 163 8.41 -17.04 4.26
N PRO A 164 8.47 -17.77 5.39
CA PRO A 164 7.29 -18.01 6.20
C PRO A 164 6.59 -16.67 6.47
N ALA A 165 5.26 -16.64 6.40
CA ALA A 165 4.48 -15.43 6.71
C ALA A 165 4.94 -14.79 8.02
N GLU A 166 5.24 -15.63 9.03
CA GLU A 166 5.80 -15.25 10.33
C GLU A 166 7.06 -14.35 10.27
N GLN A 167 7.94 -14.58 9.29
CA GLN A 167 9.18 -13.81 9.17
C GLN A 167 8.94 -12.43 8.53
N LEU A 168 7.98 -12.34 7.62
CA LEU A 168 7.51 -11.08 7.04
C LEU A 168 6.74 -10.27 8.10
N LEU A 169 5.84 -10.89 8.83
CA LEU A 169 5.09 -10.29 9.92
C LEU A 169 6.02 -9.71 10.99
N ALA A 170 7.01 -10.47 11.45
CA ALA A 170 8.02 -9.98 12.41
C ALA A 170 8.81 -8.76 11.90
N THR A 171 8.93 -8.59 10.59
CA THR A 171 9.54 -7.38 10.00
C THR A 171 8.54 -6.22 9.97
N MET A 172 7.26 -6.53 9.75
CA MET A 172 6.17 -5.55 9.67
C MET A 172 5.74 -5.00 11.03
N ASP A 173 5.94 -5.75 12.14
CA ASP A 173 5.53 -5.34 13.50
C ASP A 173 6.05 -3.97 13.94
N SER A 174 7.24 -3.57 13.45
CA SER A 174 7.86 -2.29 13.82
C SER A 174 7.61 -1.17 12.80
N LEU A 175 6.95 -1.47 11.69
CA LEU A 175 6.67 -0.51 10.62
C LEU A 175 5.35 0.24 10.88
N ARG A 176 5.21 1.42 10.28
CA ARG A 176 3.94 2.16 10.27
C ARG A 176 2.92 1.46 9.36
N PRO A 177 1.61 1.63 9.62
CA PRO A 177 0.56 1.07 8.75
C PRO A 177 0.78 1.37 7.26
N ALA A 178 1.03 2.62 6.90
CA ALA A 178 1.30 3.04 5.51
C ALA A 178 2.51 2.32 4.86
N ASP A 179 3.60 2.08 5.63
CA ASP A 179 4.76 1.33 5.11
C ASP A 179 4.42 -0.15 4.89
N VAL A 180 3.58 -0.72 5.76
CA VAL A 180 3.08 -2.10 5.62
C VAL A 180 2.14 -2.21 4.43
N ALA A 181 1.24 -1.25 4.25
CA ALA A 181 0.31 -1.17 3.12
C ALA A 181 1.07 -1.11 1.78
N ALA A 182 2.07 -0.23 1.66
CA ALA A 182 2.93 -0.15 0.48
C ALA A 182 3.64 -1.50 0.19
N MET A 183 4.13 -2.19 1.23
CA MET A 183 4.73 -3.51 1.08
C MET A 183 3.71 -4.57 0.63
N LEU A 184 2.50 -4.55 1.18
CA LEU A 184 1.42 -5.48 0.80
C LEU A 184 0.95 -5.25 -0.63
N HIS A 185 0.81 -3.98 -1.04
CA HIS A 185 0.43 -3.60 -2.40
C HIS A 185 1.41 -4.17 -3.45
N GLU A 186 2.73 -4.13 -3.17
CA GLU A 186 3.76 -4.71 -4.05
C GLU A 186 3.72 -6.24 -4.12
N LEU A 187 3.06 -6.92 -3.19
CA LEU A 187 2.99 -8.38 -3.19
C LEU A 187 1.97 -8.89 -4.23
N PRO A 188 2.23 -10.07 -4.83
CA PRO A 188 1.21 -10.74 -5.63
C PRO A 188 -0.07 -11.01 -4.81
N PRO A 189 -1.27 -10.90 -5.40
CA PRO A 189 -2.55 -10.97 -4.68
C PRO A 189 -2.65 -12.13 -3.69
N LYS A 190 -2.26 -13.33 -4.12
CA LYS A 190 -2.32 -14.51 -3.26
C LYS A 190 -1.43 -14.40 -2.02
N ARG A 191 -0.26 -13.78 -2.15
CA ARG A 191 0.67 -13.60 -1.04
C ARG A 191 0.19 -12.50 -0.10
N ARG A 192 -0.37 -11.43 -0.66
CA ARG A 192 -1.04 -10.35 0.08
C ARG A 192 -2.11 -10.92 0.99
N LEU A 193 -3.01 -11.76 0.44
CA LEU A 193 -4.07 -12.42 1.21
C LEU A 193 -3.54 -13.40 2.28
N GLU A 194 -2.44 -14.10 2.01
CA GLU A 194 -1.79 -14.96 3.01
C GLU A 194 -1.30 -14.13 4.21
N ILE A 195 -0.64 -12.99 3.96
CA ILE A 195 -0.15 -12.10 5.02
C ILE A 195 -1.30 -11.42 5.75
N ALA A 196 -2.28 -10.88 5.03
CA ALA A 196 -3.44 -10.23 5.63
C ALA A 196 -4.22 -11.15 6.59
N ARG A 197 -4.27 -12.46 6.29
CA ARG A 197 -4.91 -13.44 7.16
C ARG A 197 -4.17 -13.71 8.47
N GLU A 198 -2.88 -13.45 8.52
CA GLU A 198 -2.03 -13.68 9.69
C GLU A 198 -1.85 -12.42 10.54
N LEU A 199 -2.22 -11.23 10.05
CA LEU A 199 -2.24 -10.00 10.85
C LEU A 199 -3.34 -10.07 11.91
N GLU A 200 -3.12 -9.47 13.06
CA GLU A 200 -4.16 -9.24 14.07
C GLU A 200 -5.19 -8.22 13.56
N ASP A 201 -6.44 -8.29 13.99
CA ASP A 201 -7.54 -7.56 13.36
C ASP A 201 -7.36 -6.05 13.42
N HIS A 202 -6.99 -5.47 14.58
CA HIS A 202 -6.65 -4.04 14.71
C HIS A 202 -5.50 -3.61 13.78
N ARG A 203 -4.48 -4.47 13.63
CA ARG A 203 -3.35 -4.17 12.75
C ARG A 203 -3.72 -4.25 11.28
N LEU A 204 -4.64 -5.16 10.95
CA LEU A 204 -5.16 -5.28 9.60
C LEU A 204 -6.07 -4.10 9.24
N ALA A 205 -6.86 -3.60 10.20
CA ALA A 205 -7.66 -2.39 10.06
C ALA A 205 -6.78 -1.19 9.70
N ASP A 206 -5.81 -0.86 10.54
CA ASP A 206 -4.83 0.23 10.29
C ASP A 206 -4.16 0.14 8.90
N VAL A 207 -3.88 -1.09 8.43
CA VAL A 207 -3.21 -1.31 7.14
C VAL A 207 -4.20 -1.19 5.98
N LEU A 208 -5.45 -1.61 6.16
CA LEU A 208 -6.50 -1.47 5.15
C LEU A 208 -6.76 -0.01 4.83
N GLU A 209 -6.86 0.87 5.82
CA GLU A 209 -7.06 2.32 5.66
C GLU A 209 -6.02 2.98 4.75
N GLU A 210 -4.82 2.40 4.68
CA GLU A 210 -3.70 2.92 3.90
C GLU A 210 -3.51 2.22 2.54
N LEU A 211 -4.27 1.16 2.25
CA LEU A 211 -4.21 0.42 0.98
C LEU A 211 -5.05 1.10 -0.12
N PRO A 212 -4.72 0.90 -1.41
CA PRO A 212 -5.63 1.23 -2.50
C PRO A 212 -6.96 0.48 -2.40
N ASP A 213 -8.06 1.12 -2.77
CA ASP A 213 -9.44 0.62 -2.65
C ASP A 213 -9.62 -0.79 -3.19
N GLN A 214 -9.04 -1.07 -4.35
CA GLN A 214 -9.12 -2.40 -4.97
C GLN A 214 -8.47 -3.50 -4.12
N ASP A 215 -7.36 -3.18 -3.43
CA ASP A 215 -6.65 -4.12 -2.57
C ASP A 215 -7.40 -4.33 -1.25
N GLN A 216 -8.00 -3.27 -0.71
CA GLN A 216 -8.88 -3.32 0.47
C GLN A 216 -10.05 -4.28 0.22
N ILE A 217 -10.78 -4.09 -0.88
CA ILE A 217 -11.92 -4.93 -1.28
C ILE A 217 -11.47 -6.38 -1.45
N GLU A 218 -10.34 -6.62 -2.17
CA GLU A 218 -9.82 -7.97 -2.41
C GLU A 218 -9.51 -8.71 -1.10
N ILE A 219 -8.92 -8.00 -0.12
CA ILE A 219 -8.60 -8.58 1.19
C ILE A 219 -9.88 -8.85 1.97
N LEU A 220 -10.78 -7.87 2.07
CA LEU A 220 -12.01 -7.99 2.84
C LEU A 220 -12.93 -9.11 2.29
N GLU A 221 -13.03 -9.25 0.96
CA GLU A 221 -13.78 -10.33 0.34
C GLU A 221 -13.19 -11.73 0.59
N ALA A 222 -11.89 -11.81 0.81
CA ALA A 222 -11.18 -13.07 1.05
C ALA A 222 -11.16 -13.50 2.52
N LEU A 223 -11.64 -12.65 3.43
CA LEU A 223 -11.81 -12.98 4.85
C LEU A 223 -13.13 -13.73 5.08
N GLU A 224 -13.18 -14.53 6.15
CA GLU A 224 -14.43 -15.06 6.68
C GLU A 224 -15.32 -13.90 7.17
N ALA A 225 -16.64 -14.01 6.98
CA ALA A 225 -17.55 -12.89 7.17
C ALA A 225 -17.57 -12.33 8.61
N GLU A 226 -17.38 -13.18 9.61
CA GLU A 226 -17.25 -12.74 11.02
C GLU A 226 -16.00 -11.89 11.18
N ARG A 227 -14.85 -12.40 10.75
CA ARG A 227 -13.57 -11.67 10.84
C ARG A 227 -13.55 -10.38 10.02
N ALA A 228 -14.23 -10.36 8.88
CA ALA A 228 -14.35 -9.14 8.09
C ALA A 228 -15.15 -8.06 8.81
N ALA A 229 -16.15 -8.46 9.61
CA ALA A 229 -16.90 -7.55 10.48
C ALA A 229 -16.02 -7.07 11.64
N ASP A 230 -15.30 -7.98 12.33
CA ASP A 230 -14.39 -7.63 13.42
C ASP A 230 -13.31 -6.63 12.97
N VAL A 231 -12.75 -6.79 11.76
CA VAL A 231 -11.76 -5.85 11.18
C VAL A 231 -12.38 -4.49 10.86
N LEU A 232 -13.60 -4.45 10.33
CA LEU A 232 -14.31 -3.19 10.06
C LEU A 232 -14.67 -2.43 11.34
N GLU A 233 -14.92 -3.12 12.46
CA GLU A 233 -15.14 -2.52 13.78
C GLU A 233 -13.89 -1.88 14.37
N GLU A 234 -12.70 -2.36 13.99
CA GLU A 234 -11.41 -1.82 14.43
C GLU A 234 -10.90 -0.69 13.52
N MET A 235 -11.56 -0.40 12.38
CA MET A 235 -11.23 0.71 11.48
C MET A 235 -11.80 2.04 12.00
N ASP A 236 -11.21 3.15 11.56
CA ASP A 236 -11.85 4.46 11.72
C ASP A 236 -13.23 4.42 11.03
N PRO A 237 -14.32 4.90 11.67
CA PRO A 237 -15.68 4.69 11.17
C PRO A 237 -15.96 5.27 9.76
N ASP A 238 -15.30 6.35 9.40
CA ASP A 238 -15.38 6.96 8.06
C ASP A 238 -14.68 6.09 7.01
N ASP A 239 -13.48 5.59 7.28
CA ASP A 239 -12.78 4.64 6.40
C ASP A 239 -13.55 3.34 6.22
N ALA A 240 -14.14 2.81 7.30
CA ALA A 240 -15.03 1.65 7.25
C ALA A 240 -16.28 1.92 6.41
N ALA A 241 -16.87 3.12 6.50
CA ALA A 241 -18.03 3.51 5.70
C ALA A 241 -17.66 3.62 4.22
N ASP A 242 -16.52 4.23 3.88
CA ASP A 242 -16.04 4.34 2.52
C ASP A 242 -15.81 2.95 1.90
N LEU A 243 -15.11 2.07 2.61
CA LEU A 243 -14.88 0.70 2.15
C LEU A 243 -16.18 -0.08 1.95
N ILE A 244 -17.15 0.06 2.87
CA ILE A 244 -18.45 -0.60 2.75
C ILE A 244 -19.25 -0.05 1.58
N SER A 245 -19.13 1.25 1.24
CA SER A 245 -19.83 1.87 0.12
C SER A 245 -19.43 1.27 -1.23
N GLU A 246 -18.19 0.81 -1.36
CA GLU A 246 -17.64 0.15 -2.56
C GLU A 246 -18.09 -1.31 -2.71
N LEU A 247 -18.66 -1.92 -1.68
CA LEU A 247 -19.11 -3.31 -1.72
C LEU A 247 -20.50 -3.47 -2.36
N PRO A 248 -20.80 -4.66 -2.94
CA PRO A 248 -22.14 -4.99 -3.34
C PRO A 248 -23.13 -4.85 -2.15
N PRO A 249 -24.32 -4.25 -2.32
CA PRO A 249 -25.27 -3.97 -1.22
C PRO A 249 -25.60 -5.16 -0.35
N GLU A 250 -25.71 -6.36 -0.96
CA GLU A 250 -26.00 -7.61 -0.21
C GLU A 250 -24.83 -7.98 0.73
N ARG A 251 -23.59 -7.69 0.30
CA ARG A 251 -22.39 -7.97 1.11
C ARG A 251 -22.23 -6.93 2.21
N ALA A 252 -22.42 -5.65 1.91
CA ALA A 252 -22.43 -4.56 2.88
C ALA A 252 -23.40 -4.83 4.03
N GLU A 253 -24.67 -5.11 3.73
CA GLU A 253 -25.68 -5.44 4.75
C GLU A 253 -25.35 -6.71 5.53
N ALA A 254 -24.74 -7.71 4.88
CA ALA A 254 -24.35 -8.94 5.56
C ALA A 254 -23.19 -8.72 6.56
N LEU A 255 -22.27 -7.78 6.31
CA LEU A 255 -21.20 -7.39 7.22
C LEU A 255 -21.74 -6.52 8.35
N LEU A 256 -22.46 -5.44 8.03
CA LEU A 256 -23.13 -4.58 9.02
C LEU A 256 -24.07 -5.34 9.97
N GLY A 257 -24.68 -6.44 9.50
CA GLY A 257 -25.52 -7.30 10.32
C GLY A 257 -24.75 -8.24 11.27
N ARG A 258 -23.40 -8.30 11.14
CA ARG A 258 -22.53 -9.09 12.02
C ARG A 258 -21.77 -8.23 13.03
N MET A 259 -21.62 -6.97 12.74
CA MET A 259 -21.00 -5.99 13.61
C MET A 259 -21.80 -5.76 14.89
N GLU A 260 -21.15 -5.22 15.91
CA GLU A 260 -21.86 -4.73 17.08
C GLU A 260 -22.88 -3.66 16.68
N PRO A 261 -24.09 -3.67 17.28
CA PRO A 261 -25.17 -2.79 16.81
C PRO A 261 -24.83 -1.29 16.83
N ASP A 262 -24.07 -0.85 17.83
CA ASP A 262 -23.71 0.56 18.01
C ASP A 262 -22.71 1.01 16.91
N GLU A 263 -21.71 0.18 16.60
CA GLU A 263 -20.72 0.42 15.52
C GLU A 263 -21.41 0.39 14.14
N ALA A 264 -22.24 -0.62 13.89
CA ALA A 264 -23.00 -0.71 12.65
C ALA A 264 -23.94 0.48 12.42
N ASP A 265 -24.54 1.03 13.49
CA ASP A 265 -25.43 2.19 13.39
C ASP A 265 -24.64 3.47 13.07
N ASP A 266 -23.43 3.61 13.58
CA ASP A 266 -22.53 4.73 13.26
C ASP A 266 -22.11 4.71 11.79
N ILE A 267 -21.69 3.57 11.28
CA ILE A 267 -21.34 3.40 9.86
C ILE A 267 -22.58 3.65 8.97
N ARG A 268 -23.74 3.08 9.31
CA ARG A 268 -24.99 3.35 8.56
C ARG A 268 -25.35 4.81 8.52
N ARG A 269 -25.07 5.55 9.60
CA ARG A 269 -25.29 6.99 9.65
C ARG A 269 -24.34 7.72 8.69
N LEU A 270 -23.07 7.37 8.66
CA LEU A 270 -22.08 7.94 7.76
C LEU A 270 -22.44 7.69 6.29
N LEU A 271 -22.84 6.48 5.94
CA LEU A 271 -23.32 6.11 4.59
C LEU A 271 -24.55 6.89 4.11
N THR A 272 -25.21 7.69 4.94
CA THR A 272 -26.32 8.55 4.51
C THR A 272 -25.87 9.89 3.94
N TYR A 273 -24.61 10.25 4.12
CA TYR A 273 -24.04 11.51 3.66
C TYR A 273 -23.39 11.35 2.28
N ASP A 274 -23.14 12.46 1.63
CA ASP A 274 -22.39 12.51 0.37
C ASP A 274 -20.89 12.43 0.68
N ASP A 275 -20.14 11.57 -0.01
CA ASP A 275 -18.73 11.31 0.23
C ASP A 275 -17.87 12.58 0.20
N PHE A 276 -18.25 13.58 -0.63
CA PHE A 276 -17.57 14.88 -0.73
C PHE A 276 -18.21 15.97 0.15
N SER A 277 -18.84 15.58 1.25
CA SER A 277 -19.41 16.48 2.26
C SER A 277 -18.72 16.30 3.62
N ALA A 278 -18.96 17.24 4.54
CA ALA A 278 -18.45 17.13 5.90
C ALA A 278 -18.94 15.86 6.61
N GLY A 279 -20.15 15.41 6.28
CA GLY A 279 -20.74 14.21 6.86
C GLY A 279 -20.11 12.93 6.34
N GLY A 280 -19.70 12.88 5.07
CA GLY A 280 -19.00 11.71 4.49
C GLY A 280 -17.56 11.61 4.97
N MET A 281 -16.87 12.72 5.19
CA MET A 281 -15.46 12.75 5.61
C MET A 281 -15.24 12.85 7.12
N MET A 282 -16.29 12.75 7.96
CA MET A 282 -16.14 12.92 9.40
C MET A 282 -15.99 11.58 10.10
N THR A 283 -15.07 11.50 11.04
CA THR A 283 -15.13 10.44 12.03
C THR A 283 -16.31 10.65 12.99
N SER A 284 -16.99 9.58 13.35
CA SER A 284 -18.03 9.57 14.38
C SER A 284 -17.49 9.51 15.81
N GLU A 285 -16.17 9.30 15.98
CA GLU A 285 -15.52 9.08 17.26
C GLU A 285 -14.55 10.18 17.72
N PRO A 286 -14.94 11.47 17.67
CA PRO A 286 -14.11 12.53 18.21
C PRO A 286 -14.00 12.41 19.75
N ILE A 287 -12.91 12.95 20.33
CA ILE A 287 -12.76 12.96 21.80
C ILE A 287 -13.76 13.94 22.42
N VAL A 288 -14.86 13.45 22.96
CA VAL A 288 -15.91 14.26 23.58
C VAL A 288 -15.77 14.28 25.10
N MET A 289 -15.95 15.48 25.69
CA MET A 289 -15.86 15.73 27.13
C MET A 289 -17.16 16.38 27.65
N ALA A 290 -17.58 15.99 28.83
CA ALA A 290 -18.64 16.72 29.55
C ALA A 290 -18.09 18.04 30.14
N PRO A 291 -18.91 19.09 30.29
CA PRO A 291 -18.44 20.42 30.74
C PRO A 291 -17.84 20.43 32.15
N ASP A 292 -18.16 19.48 32.98
CA ASP A 292 -17.73 19.31 34.37
C ASP A 292 -16.51 18.38 34.52
N GLU A 293 -16.00 17.84 33.44
CA GLU A 293 -14.75 17.10 33.45
C GLU A 293 -13.55 18.05 33.53
N THR A 294 -12.40 17.54 33.96
CA THR A 294 -11.21 18.35 34.21
C THR A 294 -10.22 18.32 33.06
N VAL A 295 -9.27 19.25 33.07
CA VAL A 295 -8.11 19.26 32.16
C VAL A 295 -7.29 17.99 32.31
N ALA A 296 -7.19 17.42 33.54
CA ALA A 296 -6.50 16.17 33.76
C ALA A 296 -7.16 15.00 33.03
N ASP A 297 -8.50 14.94 33.03
CA ASP A 297 -9.29 13.91 32.33
C ASP A 297 -9.09 14.03 30.82
N ALA A 298 -9.14 15.27 30.27
CA ALA A 298 -8.89 15.54 28.86
C ALA A 298 -7.49 15.10 28.43
N LEU A 299 -6.45 15.46 29.22
CA LEU A 299 -5.08 15.06 28.94
C LEU A 299 -4.87 13.53 29.05
N ALA A 300 -5.63 12.86 29.90
CA ALA A 300 -5.58 11.41 30.01
C ALA A 300 -6.11 10.73 28.71
N ARG A 301 -7.21 11.22 28.17
CA ARG A 301 -7.78 10.72 26.91
C ARG A 301 -6.85 10.98 25.71
N ILE A 302 -6.32 12.21 25.56
CA ILE A 302 -5.39 12.58 24.48
C ILE A 302 -4.09 11.75 24.50
N ARG A 303 -3.70 11.21 25.65
CA ARG A 303 -2.48 10.37 25.79
C ARG A 303 -2.63 8.95 25.27
N ASN A 304 -3.82 8.54 24.84
CA ASN A 304 -3.99 7.25 24.20
C ASN A 304 -3.07 7.17 22.96
N PRO A 305 -2.14 6.19 22.87
CA PRO A 305 -1.21 6.07 21.75
C PRO A 305 -1.87 5.63 20.44
N GLU A 306 -3.08 5.10 20.49
CA GLU A 306 -3.86 4.64 19.34
C GLU A 306 -4.54 5.80 18.58
N LEU A 307 -4.71 6.96 19.24
CA LEU A 307 -5.30 8.14 18.60
C LEU A 307 -4.37 8.74 17.54
N SER A 308 -4.93 9.08 16.40
CA SER A 308 -4.23 9.86 15.38
C SER A 308 -3.80 11.22 15.93
N PRO A 309 -2.71 11.84 15.43
CA PRO A 309 -2.29 13.17 15.83
C PRO A 309 -3.38 14.24 15.61
N ALA A 310 -4.23 14.06 14.61
CA ALA A 310 -5.31 14.97 14.31
C ALA A 310 -6.43 14.90 15.36
N LEU A 311 -6.89 13.71 15.71
CA LEU A 311 -7.86 13.47 16.77
C LEU A 311 -7.34 13.95 18.13
N ALA A 312 -6.08 13.64 18.46
CA ALA A 312 -5.44 14.07 19.70
C ALA A 312 -5.19 15.58 19.79
N SER A 313 -5.40 16.36 18.72
CA SER A 313 -5.14 17.81 18.68
C SER A 313 -6.09 18.63 19.52
N GLN A 314 -7.30 18.13 19.80
CA GLN A 314 -8.34 18.85 20.52
C GLN A 314 -9.39 17.90 21.11
N VAL A 315 -10.14 18.39 22.09
CA VAL A 315 -11.33 17.73 22.62
C VAL A 315 -12.56 18.59 22.38
N TYR A 316 -13.69 17.94 22.21
CA TYR A 316 -14.99 18.59 21.96
C TYR A 316 -15.82 18.59 23.24
N VAL A 317 -16.27 19.74 23.67
CA VAL A 317 -17.06 19.85 24.90
C VAL A 317 -18.55 19.90 24.56
N CYS A 318 -19.28 18.88 25.02
CA CYS A 318 -20.69 18.71 24.74
C CYS A 318 -21.47 18.46 26.04
N ARG A 319 -22.75 18.79 26.03
CA ARG A 319 -23.65 18.29 27.08
C ARG A 319 -23.89 16.79 26.88
N THR A 320 -24.25 16.11 27.95
CA THR A 320 -24.64 14.68 27.88
C THR A 320 -25.89 14.49 27.01
N PRO A 321 -25.94 13.38 26.23
CA PRO A 321 -24.94 12.30 26.12
C PRO A 321 -23.64 12.79 25.47
N THR A 322 -22.54 12.11 25.74
CA THR A 322 -21.21 12.41 25.19
C THR A 322 -20.82 11.49 24.04
N GLU A 323 -21.61 10.46 23.78
CA GLU A 323 -21.55 9.63 22.58
C GLU A 323 -22.25 10.31 21.41
N THR A 324 -21.74 10.15 20.20
CA THR A 324 -22.30 10.78 18.99
C THR A 324 -23.54 10.04 18.49
N PRO A 325 -24.64 10.75 18.17
CA PRO A 325 -24.86 12.18 18.28
C PRO A 325 -24.94 12.65 19.74
N THR A 326 -24.10 13.63 20.09
CA THR A 326 -24.00 14.09 21.48
C THR A 326 -25.20 14.92 21.91
N GLY A 327 -25.24 15.35 23.18
CA GLY A 327 -26.02 16.50 23.60
C GLY A 327 -25.46 17.77 22.91
N LYS A 328 -25.94 18.93 23.37
CA LYS A 328 -25.59 20.21 22.73
C LYS A 328 -24.08 20.46 22.74
N TYR A 329 -23.50 20.73 21.57
CA TYR A 329 -22.12 21.16 21.40
C TYR A 329 -21.91 22.53 22.04
N LEU A 330 -20.80 22.73 22.76
CA LEU A 330 -20.43 23.94 23.47
C LEU A 330 -19.17 24.61 22.92
N GLY A 331 -18.23 23.88 22.37
CA GLY A 331 -16.97 24.34 21.79
C GLY A 331 -15.86 23.34 21.92
N ILE A 332 -14.65 23.76 21.63
CA ILE A 332 -13.44 22.91 21.62
C ILE A 332 -12.43 23.35 22.70
N CYS A 333 -11.55 22.43 23.07
CA CYS A 333 -10.35 22.75 23.84
C CYS A 333 -9.13 22.15 23.13
N HIS A 334 -8.29 23.01 22.56
CA HIS A 334 -7.04 22.55 21.94
C HIS A 334 -6.06 22.02 22.97
N PHE A 335 -5.31 20.95 22.61
CA PHE A 335 -4.33 20.33 23.49
C PHE A 335 -3.29 21.34 24.01
N GLN A 336 -2.87 22.32 23.20
CA GLN A 336 -1.94 23.36 23.61
C GLN A 336 -2.47 24.22 24.75
N ARG A 337 -3.81 24.45 24.78
CA ARG A 337 -4.45 25.15 25.87
C ARG A 337 -4.53 24.28 27.11
N LEU A 338 -4.92 23.03 26.97
CA LEU A 338 -4.94 22.04 28.04
C LEU A 338 -3.59 21.93 28.76
N LEU A 339 -2.46 21.98 28.01
CA LEU A 339 -1.11 21.94 28.58
C LEU A 339 -0.73 23.20 29.40
N ARG A 340 -1.44 24.31 29.23
CA ARG A 340 -1.15 25.60 29.93
C ARG A 340 -2.03 25.82 31.15
N GLU A 341 -3.12 25.09 31.27
CA GLU A 341 -4.09 25.25 32.33
C GLU A 341 -3.82 24.29 33.50
N PRO A 342 -4.21 24.65 34.73
CA PRO A 342 -4.08 23.72 35.86
C PRO A 342 -4.89 22.44 35.62
N PRO A 343 -4.33 21.26 36.00
CA PRO A 343 -5.03 19.99 35.79
C PRO A 343 -6.43 19.88 36.43
N SER A 344 -6.67 20.63 37.50
CA SER A 344 -7.96 20.67 38.22
C SER A 344 -8.98 21.64 37.63
N SER A 345 -8.62 22.44 36.62
CA SER A 345 -9.57 23.35 35.96
C SER A 345 -10.60 22.52 35.18
N LEU A 346 -11.84 22.98 35.17
CA LEU A 346 -12.89 22.38 34.35
C LEU A 346 -12.70 22.76 32.87
N VAL A 347 -12.92 21.81 31.96
CA VAL A 347 -12.83 22.06 30.51
C VAL A 347 -13.78 23.15 30.09
N SER A 348 -14.97 23.28 30.72
CA SER A 348 -15.92 24.34 30.47
C SER A 348 -15.39 25.78 30.70
N SER A 349 -14.37 25.94 31.54
CA SER A 349 -13.75 27.25 31.82
C SER A 349 -12.77 27.70 30.74
N ILE A 350 -12.38 26.81 29.84
CA ILE A 350 -11.34 27.05 28.83
C ILE A 350 -11.80 26.78 27.41
N ILE A 351 -13.11 26.62 27.21
CA ILE A 351 -13.71 26.35 25.89
C ILE A 351 -13.36 27.49 24.92
N ASP A 352 -12.95 27.12 23.72
CA ASP A 352 -12.88 28.01 22.57
C ASP A 352 -14.19 27.91 21.76
N THR A 353 -14.90 29.01 21.61
CA THR A 353 -16.13 29.12 20.82
C THR A 353 -15.93 29.91 19.53
N THR A 354 -14.70 30.30 19.21
CA THR A 354 -14.40 31.09 18.01
C THR A 354 -14.45 30.25 16.72
N ILE A 355 -14.26 28.96 16.84
CA ILE A 355 -14.39 28.03 15.73
C ILE A 355 -15.85 27.63 15.60
N GLU A 356 -16.50 28.12 14.55
CA GLU A 356 -17.87 27.75 14.23
C GLU A 356 -17.91 26.31 13.68
N PRO A 357 -18.79 25.43 14.18
CA PRO A 357 -18.96 24.09 13.66
C PRO A 357 -19.50 24.11 12.23
N MET A 358 -19.26 23.04 11.50
CA MET A 358 -19.80 22.81 10.16
C MET A 358 -21.09 21.98 10.22
N ARG A 359 -21.83 21.99 9.12
CA ARG A 359 -23.01 21.14 8.93
C ARG A 359 -22.60 19.89 8.16
N PRO A 360 -23.27 18.75 8.35
CA PRO A 360 -22.94 17.53 7.61
C PRO A 360 -23.01 17.69 6.08
N ASP A 361 -23.90 18.53 5.59
CA ASP A 361 -24.08 18.81 4.15
C ASP A 361 -23.08 19.84 3.58
N THR A 362 -22.10 20.26 4.36
CA THR A 362 -21.10 21.26 3.92
C THR A 362 -20.16 20.60 2.89
N PRO A 363 -20.04 21.18 1.68
CA PRO A 363 -19.23 20.57 0.62
C PRO A 363 -17.72 20.72 0.87
N LEU A 364 -16.92 19.79 0.31
CA LEU A 364 -15.45 19.74 0.37
C LEU A 364 -14.78 21.11 0.10
N SER A 365 -15.27 21.90 -0.86
CA SER A 365 -14.69 23.19 -1.20
C SER A 365 -14.80 24.24 -0.07
N ASP A 366 -15.84 24.18 0.74
CA ASP A 366 -16.05 25.08 1.86
C ASP A 366 -15.25 24.61 3.08
N LEU A 367 -15.16 23.30 3.29
CA LEU A 367 -14.26 22.69 4.28
C LEU A 367 -12.81 23.08 4.03
N THR A 368 -12.31 22.82 2.82
CA THR A 368 -10.93 23.14 2.41
C THR A 368 -10.59 24.61 2.66
N ARG A 369 -11.52 25.52 2.30
CA ARG A 369 -11.34 26.95 2.53
C ARG A 369 -11.26 27.27 4.02
N ARG A 370 -12.07 26.63 4.84
CA ARG A 370 -12.12 26.84 6.29
C ARG A 370 -10.83 26.37 6.96
N PHE A 371 -10.39 25.14 6.65
CA PHE A 371 -9.12 24.60 7.12
C PHE A 371 -7.94 25.50 6.75
N ALA A 372 -7.85 25.91 5.49
CA ALA A 372 -6.76 26.77 5.01
C ALA A 372 -6.80 28.18 5.61
N THR A 373 -8.00 28.77 5.82
CA THR A 373 -8.13 30.13 6.36
C THR A 373 -7.71 30.23 7.82
N TYR A 374 -8.02 29.21 8.61
CA TYR A 374 -7.80 29.22 10.06
C TYR A 374 -6.69 28.31 10.52
N ASN A 375 -5.97 27.63 9.60
CA ASN A 375 -4.91 26.65 9.89
C ASN A 375 -5.38 25.58 10.90
N LEU A 376 -6.53 24.96 10.61
CA LEU A 376 -7.15 24.00 11.50
C LEU A 376 -6.56 22.61 11.26
N VAL A 377 -6.64 21.77 12.29
CA VAL A 377 -6.25 20.35 12.24
C VAL A 377 -7.50 19.48 12.23
N ALA A 378 -8.57 19.92 12.92
CA ALA A 378 -9.85 19.24 12.90
C ALA A 378 -11.00 20.26 13.07
N LEU A 379 -12.19 19.93 12.58
CA LEU A 379 -13.39 20.77 12.61
C LEU A 379 -14.60 19.97 13.14
N PRO A 380 -15.36 20.52 14.11
CA PRO A 380 -16.59 19.89 14.58
C PRO A 380 -17.70 19.95 13.53
N VAL A 381 -18.44 18.86 13.42
CA VAL A 381 -19.66 18.77 12.61
C VAL A 381 -20.86 18.64 13.52
N VAL A 382 -21.87 19.49 13.32
CA VAL A 382 -23.08 19.51 14.15
C VAL A 382 -24.34 19.40 13.30
N ASP A 383 -25.33 18.72 13.84
CA ASP A 383 -26.64 18.57 13.22
C ASP A 383 -27.52 19.84 13.39
N GLU A 384 -28.79 19.77 12.94
CA GLU A 384 -29.74 20.88 13.07
C GLU A 384 -30.08 21.25 14.51
N SER A 385 -30.01 20.30 15.43
CA SER A 385 -30.25 20.50 16.85
C SER A 385 -29.07 21.17 17.57
N GLY A 386 -27.90 21.21 16.91
CA GLY A 386 -26.64 21.68 17.47
C GLY A 386 -25.93 20.62 18.29
N SER A 387 -26.22 19.36 18.05
CA SER A 387 -25.52 18.21 18.60
C SER A 387 -24.31 17.88 17.75
N LEU A 388 -23.18 17.52 18.36
CA LEU A 388 -22.02 17.05 17.65
C LEU A 388 -22.31 15.66 17.08
N VAL A 389 -22.12 15.51 15.78
CA VAL A 389 -22.31 14.23 15.05
C VAL A 389 -21.00 13.60 14.61
N GLY A 390 -19.92 14.38 14.60
CA GLY A 390 -18.59 13.94 14.25
C GLY A 390 -17.60 15.10 14.16
N ALA A 391 -16.43 14.81 13.63
CA ALA A 391 -15.39 15.80 13.34
C ALA A 391 -14.66 15.42 12.05
N VAL A 392 -14.40 16.39 11.19
CA VAL A 392 -13.53 16.22 10.01
C VAL A 392 -12.11 16.56 10.42
N THR A 393 -11.17 15.70 10.09
CA THR A 393 -9.75 15.95 10.33
C THR A 393 -9.05 16.48 9.08
N PHE A 394 -7.81 16.92 9.21
CA PHE A 394 -7.07 17.49 8.07
C PHE A 394 -6.55 16.39 7.13
N ASP A 395 -6.20 15.22 7.67
CA ASP A 395 -5.76 14.04 6.92
C ASP A 395 -6.87 13.54 6.00
N ASP A 396 -8.10 13.29 6.51
CA ASP A 396 -9.26 12.87 5.71
C ASP A 396 -9.59 13.88 4.62
N LEU A 397 -9.54 15.18 4.97
CA LEU A 397 -9.70 16.23 3.99
C LEU A 397 -8.67 16.17 2.87
N VAL A 398 -7.41 15.89 3.18
CA VAL A 398 -6.32 15.78 2.19
C VAL A 398 -6.51 14.58 1.30
N ASP A 399 -6.92 13.44 1.84
CA ASP A 399 -7.19 12.23 1.07
C ASP A 399 -8.27 12.47 0.00
N HIS A 400 -9.36 13.10 0.36
CA HIS A 400 -10.41 13.49 -0.59
C HIS A 400 -10.00 14.58 -1.61
N MET A 401 -8.90 15.29 -1.36
CA MET A 401 -8.34 16.27 -2.29
C MET A 401 -7.31 15.68 -3.25
N LEU A 402 -6.74 14.54 -2.94
CA LEU A 402 -5.78 13.85 -3.81
C LEU A 402 -6.50 13.21 -5.00
N PRO A 403 -5.83 13.00 -6.14
CA PRO A 403 -6.42 12.30 -7.28
C PRO A 403 -6.82 10.87 -6.91
N GLU A 404 -7.93 10.38 -7.47
CA GLU A 404 -8.32 8.96 -7.36
C GLU A 404 -7.12 8.05 -7.68
N GLY A 405 -6.92 7.01 -6.89
CA GLY A 405 -5.81 6.05 -7.04
C GLY A 405 -4.43 6.62 -6.72
N TRP A 406 -4.30 7.68 -5.94
CA TRP A 406 -2.99 8.21 -5.56
C TRP A 406 -2.17 7.20 -4.76
N ARG A 407 -2.82 6.34 -3.96
CA ARG A 407 -2.18 5.24 -3.22
C ARG A 407 -1.63 4.13 -4.13
N GLU A 408 -2.13 3.99 -5.38
CA GLU A 408 -1.59 3.03 -6.37
C GLU A 408 -0.20 3.42 -6.90
N ASN A 409 0.20 4.68 -6.76
CA ASN A 409 1.44 5.23 -7.30
C ASN A 409 2.38 5.78 -6.22
N ALA A 410 2.07 5.55 -4.95
CA ALA A 410 2.81 6.05 -3.80
C ALA A 410 4.11 5.26 -3.51
#